data_ca3d92378a02e7368e19aea1cd056f9e
#
_entry.id   ca3d92378a02e7368e19aea1cd056f9e
#
_cell.length_a   1.000
_cell.length_b   1.000
_cell.length_c   1.000
_cell.angle_alpha   90.00
_cell.angle_beta   90.00
_cell.angle_gamma   90.00
#
_symmetry.space_group_name_H-M   'P 1'
#
loop_
_entity.id
_entity.type
_entity.pdbx_description
1 polymer ?
#
loop_
_entity_poly.entity_id
_entity_poly.type
_entity_poly.pdbx_seq_one_letter_code
_entity_poly.pdbx_strand_id
1 'polypeptide(L)'
;GNDGPSQEQGTPPAKPKLMIKDVLVRDTTAPSVDDPACELRRGVEPADSGLRLESRKRQTLAQLSYTELTRSLIHSFIGSSQPHRAQVEALDALADHQSVLAVMGTGRGKSLIFHVHAAREAVLRGRASIFVYPLRALVADQAYHLSSTMAALGIGVGVLTGETVEAARDDVFASLASGRTGIVL
;
A
#
# COMPACT_ATOMS: atom_id res chain seq x y z
N GLY A 1 -61.16 -25.91 14.00
CA GLY A 1 -60.30 -24.79 14.16
C GLY A 1 -58.85 -25.25 14.27
N ASN A 2 -58.05 -24.97 13.29
CA ASN A 2 -56.65 -25.41 13.24
C ASN A 2 -55.82 -24.12 13.02
N ASP A 3 -55.41 -23.49 14.11
CA ASP A 3 -54.55 -22.32 14.07
C ASP A 3 -53.10 -22.79 14.18
N GLY A 4 -52.41 -22.83 13.01
CA GLY A 4 -50.97 -23.05 12.94
C GLY A 4 -50.19 -21.76 13.28
N PRO A 5 -49.03 -21.86 13.93
CA PRO A 5 -48.24 -20.70 14.32
C PRO A 5 -47.64 -20.01 13.10
N SER A 6 -47.86 -18.68 13.03
CA SER A 6 -47.25 -17.79 12.04
C SER A 6 -45.74 -17.77 12.20
N GLN A 7 -44.99 -18.13 11.16
CA GLN A 7 -43.54 -17.99 11.11
C GLN A 7 -43.18 -16.50 11.03
N GLU A 8 -42.60 -15.97 12.08
CA GLU A 8 -41.90 -14.69 12.05
C GLU A 8 -40.70 -14.80 11.11
N GLN A 9 -40.80 -14.13 9.98
CA GLN A 9 -39.66 -13.93 9.07
C GLN A 9 -38.66 -12.98 9.74
N GLY A 10 -37.62 -13.55 10.33
CA GLY A 10 -36.53 -12.81 10.93
C GLY A 10 -35.86 -11.92 9.87
N THR A 11 -35.83 -10.63 10.16
CA THR A 11 -35.13 -9.61 9.37
C THR A 11 -33.64 -10.02 9.24
N PRO A 12 -33.06 -10.08 8.03
CA PRO A 12 -31.66 -10.44 7.88
C PRO A 12 -30.75 -9.45 8.62
N PRO A 13 -29.66 -9.92 9.26
CA PRO A 13 -28.76 -9.06 10.01
C PRO A 13 -28.21 -7.93 9.12
N ALA A 14 -28.28 -6.71 9.64
CA ALA A 14 -27.80 -5.51 8.97
C ALA A 14 -26.32 -5.70 8.57
N LYS A 15 -26.00 -5.44 7.30
CA LYS A 15 -24.65 -5.53 6.78
C LYS A 15 -23.75 -4.56 7.56
N PRO A 16 -22.52 -4.96 7.95
CA PRO A 16 -21.61 -4.09 8.67
C PRO A 16 -21.34 -2.82 7.85
N LYS A 17 -21.73 -1.69 8.43
CA LYS A 17 -21.49 -0.37 7.86
C LYS A 17 -20.01 -0.06 8.00
N LEU A 18 -19.31 0.17 6.88
CA LEU A 18 -17.94 0.68 6.89
C LEU A 18 -17.98 2.07 7.55
N MET A 19 -17.39 2.20 8.76
CA MET A 19 -17.25 3.51 9.38
C MET A 19 -15.98 4.16 8.86
N ILE A 20 -16.14 5.10 7.93
CA ILE A 20 -15.10 6.04 7.55
C ILE A 20 -15.20 7.18 8.56
N LYS A 21 -14.19 7.37 9.39
CA LYS A 21 -14.05 8.57 10.22
C LYS A 21 -12.96 9.43 9.61
N ASP A 22 -13.31 10.69 9.35
CA ASP A 22 -12.34 11.72 9.02
C ASP A 22 -11.37 11.87 10.20
N VAL A 23 -10.18 11.32 10.05
CA VAL A 23 -9.07 11.64 10.92
C VAL A 23 -8.46 12.91 10.33
N LEU A 24 -8.36 13.97 11.14
CA LEU A 24 -7.69 15.21 10.76
C LEU A 24 -6.28 14.87 10.25
N VAL A 25 -6.12 14.80 8.95
CA VAL A 25 -4.81 14.78 8.32
C VAL A 25 -4.30 16.21 8.49
N ARG A 26 -3.29 16.42 9.31
CA ARG A 26 -2.49 17.64 9.19
C ARG A 26 -1.98 17.66 7.77
N ASP A 27 -2.38 18.70 7.06
CA ASP A 27 -1.87 19.02 5.74
C ASP A 27 -0.33 19.08 5.84
N THR A 28 0.32 17.99 5.51
CA THR A 28 1.75 18.02 5.24
C THR A 28 1.85 18.63 3.86
N THR A 29 1.91 19.96 3.81
CA THR A 29 2.29 20.71 2.62
C THR A 29 3.39 19.94 1.91
N ALA A 30 3.20 19.68 0.62
CA ALA A 30 4.23 19.12 -0.21
C ALA A 30 5.54 19.87 0.07
N PRO A 31 6.67 19.18 0.26
CA PRO A 31 7.94 19.84 0.54
C PRO A 31 8.17 20.92 -0.52
N SER A 32 8.51 22.12 -0.07
CA SER A 32 8.77 23.23 -0.98
C SER A 32 9.90 22.82 -1.93
N VAL A 33 9.93 23.41 -3.11
CA VAL A 33 10.96 23.14 -4.14
C VAL A 33 12.38 23.40 -3.60
N ASP A 34 12.50 24.11 -2.49
CA ASP A 34 13.74 24.51 -1.81
C ASP A 34 14.13 23.55 -0.66
N ASP A 35 13.44 22.41 -0.48
CA ASP A 35 13.83 21.40 0.50
C ASP A 35 15.13 20.70 0.05
N PRO A 36 16.22 20.73 0.88
CA PRO A 36 17.48 20.06 0.56
C PRO A 36 17.32 18.58 0.24
N ALA A 37 16.30 17.90 0.79
CA ALA A 37 15.93 16.54 0.43
C ALA A 37 15.46 16.41 -1.03
N CYS A 38 15.01 17.50 -1.66
CA CYS A 38 14.62 17.53 -3.07
C CYS A 38 15.84 17.62 -4.00
N GLU A 39 16.90 18.29 -3.57
CA GLU A 39 18.16 18.37 -4.35
C GLU A 39 18.94 17.05 -4.36
N LEU A 40 18.95 16.31 -3.25
CA LEU A 40 19.56 14.96 -3.21
C LEU A 40 18.94 13.97 -4.22
N ARG A 41 17.70 14.20 -4.63
CA ARG A 41 17.01 13.34 -5.62
C ARG A 41 17.46 13.59 -7.07
N ARG A 42 18.12 14.72 -7.38
CA ARG A 42 18.47 15.10 -8.75
C ARG A 42 19.85 14.61 -9.22
N GLY A 43 20.68 14.08 -8.32
CA GLY A 43 22.10 13.87 -8.59
C GLY A 43 22.61 12.42 -8.64
N VAL A 44 21.80 11.42 -8.36
CA VAL A 44 22.26 10.01 -8.34
C VAL A 44 21.71 9.27 -9.55
N GLU A 45 22.49 9.24 -10.62
CA GLU A 45 22.28 8.27 -11.71
C GLU A 45 22.56 6.86 -11.16
N PRO A 46 21.61 5.92 -11.25
CA PRO A 46 21.85 4.54 -10.79
C PRO A 46 22.86 3.87 -11.72
N ALA A 47 24.01 3.52 -11.16
CA ALA A 47 25.12 2.89 -11.89
C ALA A 47 24.89 1.41 -12.22
N ASP A 48 23.75 0.81 -11.83
CA ASP A 48 23.50 -0.62 -11.95
C ASP A 48 22.35 -0.94 -12.94
N SER A 49 22.56 -1.98 -13.76
CA SER A 49 21.59 -2.46 -14.75
C SER A 49 20.25 -2.91 -14.14
N GLY A 50 20.27 -3.46 -12.92
CA GLY A 50 19.07 -3.84 -12.16
C GLY A 50 18.18 -2.66 -11.82
N LEU A 51 18.78 -1.56 -11.39
CA LEU A 51 18.07 -0.31 -11.05
C LEU A 51 17.40 0.32 -12.27
N ARG A 52 18.01 0.22 -13.44
CA ARG A 52 17.42 0.68 -14.70
C ARG A 52 16.19 -0.13 -15.08
N LEU A 53 16.19 -1.44 -14.83
CA LEU A 53 15.06 -2.32 -15.12
C LEU A 53 13.86 -2.02 -14.20
N GLU A 54 14.10 -1.84 -12.91
CA GLU A 54 13.07 -1.47 -11.93
C GLU A 54 12.46 -0.10 -12.25
N SER A 55 13.29 0.87 -12.60
CA SER A 55 12.83 2.20 -13.01
C SER A 55 11.96 2.12 -14.28
N ARG A 56 12.34 1.31 -15.28
CA ARG A 56 11.55 1.12 -16.51
C ARG A 56 10.18 0.47 -16.21
N LYS A 57 10.12 -0.54 -15.33
CA LYS A 57 8.86 -1.17 -14.92
C LYS A 57 7.90 -0.16 -14.32
N ARG A 58 8.37 0.66 -13.38
CA ARG A 58 7.56 1.72 -12.78
C ARG A 58 7.09 2.75 -13.81
N GLN A 59 7.96 3.16 -14.73
CA GLN A 59 7.61 4.10 -15.80
C GLN A 59 6.52 3.53 -16.71
N THR A 60 6.59 2.24 -17.07
CA THR A 60 5.55 1.59 -17.87
C THR A 60 4.21 1.55 -17.13
N LEU A 61 4.22 1.22 -15.85
CA LEU A 61 3.02 1.22 -15.03
C LEU A 61 2.42 2.64 -14.86
N ALA A 62 3.25 3.65 -14.76
CA ALA A 62 2.83 5.05 -14.64
C ALA A 62 2.15 5.62 -15.90
N GLN A 63 2.29 4.93 -17.04
CA GLN A 63 1.60 5.31 -18.29
C GLN A 63 0.17 4.77 -18.38
N LEU A 64 -0.20 3.83 -17.51
CA LEU A 64 -1.55 3.29 -17.45
C LEU A 64 -2.54 4.33 -16.91
N SER A 65 -3.79 4.26 -17.35
CA SER A 65 -4.86 5.00 -16.68
C SER A 65 -4.99 4.55 -15.23
N TYR A 66 -5.56 5.40 -14.39
CA TYR A 66 -5.77 5.10 -12.97
C TYR A 66 -6.48 3.76 -12.75
N THR A 67 -7.52 3.49 -13.53
CA THR A 67 -8.31 2.25 -13.44
C THR A 67 -7.51 1.03 -13.87
N GLU A 68 -6.75 1.14 -14.96
CA GLU A 68 -5.90 0.06 -15.47
C GLU A 68 -4.75 -0.25 -14.50
N LEU A 69 -4.10 0.79 -13.97
CA LEU A 69 -3.06 0.63 -12.95
C LEU A 69 -3.61 -0.07 -11.72
N THR A 70 -4.74 0.41 -11.17
CA THR A 70 -5.35 -0.20 -9.98
C THR A 70 -5.69 -1.67 -10.22
N ARG A 71 -6.27 -1.99 -11.38
CA ARG A 71 -6.58 -3.37 -11.76
C ARG A 71 -5.31 -4.23 -11.88
N SER A 72 -4.27 -3.73 -12.51
CA SER A 72 -2.98 -4.40 -12.67
C SER A 72 -2.32 -4.67 -11.30
N LEU A 73 -2.36 -3.69 -10.39
CA LEU A 73 -1.84 -3.85 -9.04
C LEU A 73 -2.63 -4.89 -8.25
N ILE A 74 -3.96 -4.83 -8.26
CA ILE A 74 -4.80 -5.85 -7.62
C ILE A 74 -4.46 -7.24 -8.16
N HIS A 75 -4.37 -7.39 -9.47
CA HIS A 75 -4.01 -8.67 -10.09
C HIS A 75 -2.62 -9.18 -9.65
N SER A 76 -1.67 -8.29 -9.45
CA SER A 76 -0.33 -8.65 -8.97
C SER A 76 -0.33 -9.24 -7.56
N PHE A 77 -1.29 -8.85 -6.71
CA PHE A 77 -1.39 -9.32 -5.32
C PHE A 77 -2.29 -10.52 -5.14
N ILE A 78 -3.40 -10.62 -5.87
CA ILE A 78 -4.40 -11.67 -5.66
C ILE A 78 -4.70 -12.50 -6.92
N GLY A 79 -3.93 -12.31 -7.99
CA GLY A 79 -4.11 -13.04 -9.25
C GLY A 79 -5.49 -12.78 -9.87
N SER A 80 -6.15 -13.86 -10.30
CA SER A 80 -7.49 -13.78 -10.90
C SER A 80 -8.65 -13.62 -9.90
N SER A 81 -8.36 -13.61 -8.59
CA SER A 81 -9.38 -13.41 -7.58
C SER A 81 -9.95 -11.99 -7.66
N GLN A 82 -11.23 -11.83 -7.29
CA GLN A 82 -11.86 -10.53 -7.25
C GLN A 82 -11.72 -9.88 -5.87
N PRO A 83 -11.44 -8.59 -5.78
CA PRO A 83 -11.42 -7.90 -4.50
C PRO A 83 -12.83 -7.82 -3.90
N HIS A 84 -12.92 -7.87 -2.58
CA HIS A 84 -14.18 -7.66 -1.88
C HIS A 84 -14.64 -6.21 -2.02
N ARG A 85 -15.95 -5.99 -2.00
CA ARG A 85 -16.53 -4.65 -2.09
C ARG A 85 -15.91 -3.66 -1.08
N ALA A 86 -15.72 -4.07 0.17
CA ALA A 86 -15.10 -3.23 1.20
C ALA A 86 -13.64 -2.84 0.87
N GLN A 87 -12.90 -3.70 0.16
CA GLN A 87 -11.54 -3.37 -0.32
C GLN A 87 -11.58 -2.31 -1.40
N VAL A 88 -12.53 -2.42 -2.35
CA VAL A 88 -12.70 -1.43 -3.42
C VAL A 88 -13.11 -0.08 -2.83
N GLU A 89 -14.12 -0.04 -1.97
CA GLU A 89 -14.59 1.18 -1.29
C GLU A 89 -13.46 1.87 -0.51
N ALA A 90 -12.61 1.09 0.18
CA ALA A 90 -11.46 1.64 0.89
C ALA A 90 -10.38 2.19 -0.06
N LEU A 91 -10.12 1.53 -1.19
CA LEU A 91 -9.18 2.00 -2.20
C LEU A 91 -9.65 3.27 -2.89
N ASP A 92 -10.96 3.41 -3.13
CA ASP A 92 -11.57 4.61 -3.70
C ASP A 92 -11.46 5.79 -2.71
N ALA A 93 -11.78 5.56 -1.43
CA ALA A 93 -11.62 6.58 -0.39
C ALA A 93 -10.16 7.06 -0.25
N LEU A 94 -9.19 6.14 -0.31
CA LEU A 94 -7.76 6.48 -0.31
C LEU A 94 -7.35 7.24 -1.58
N ALA A 95 -8.00 6.97 -2.71
CA ALA A 95 -7.78 7.73 -3.94
C ALA A 95 -8.21 9.19 -3.82
N ASP A 96 -9.29 9.42 -3.10
CA ASP A 96 -9.83 10.75 -2.78
C ASP A 96 -9.09 11.44 -1.61
N HIS A 97 -7.90 10.93 -1.27
CA HIS A 97 -7.07 11.45 -0.16
C HIS A 97 -7.73 11.40 1.23
N GLN A 98 -8.70 10.50 1.42
CA GLN A 98 -9.32 10.27 2.72
C GLN A 98 -8.47 9.33 3.57
N SER A 99 -8.55 9.49 4.88
CA SER A 99 -8.03 8.49 5.83
C SER A 99 -9.05 7.36 6.01
N VAL A 100 -8.58 6.11 6.00
CA VAL A 100 -9.43 4.93 6.07
C VAL A 100 -9.13 4.11 7.31
N LEU A 101 -10.16 3.82 8.10
CA LEU A 101 -10.13 2.80 9.14
C LEU A 101 -10.88 1.56 8.64
N ALA A 102 -10.12 0.53 8.21
CA ALA A 102 -10.69 -0.72 7.74
C ALA A 102 -10.85 -1.73 8.88
N VAL A 103 -12.09 -1.98 9.29
CA VAL A 103 -12.42 -3.01 10.27
C VAL A 103 -13.02 -4.21 9.55
N MET A 104 -12.22 -5.26 9.41
CA MET A 104 -12.59 -6.48 8.70
C MET A 104 -12.16 -7.70 9.52
N GLY A 105 -12.90 -8.81 9.41
CA GLY A 105 -12.55 -10.08 10.06
C GLY A 105 -11.16 -10.59 9.62
N THR A 106 -10.59 -11.48 10.42
CA THR A 106 -9.31 -12.14 10.11
C THR A 106 -9.43 -12.91 8.79
N GLY A 107 -8.37 -12.91 7.98
CA GLY A 107 -8.34 -13.60 6.68
C GLY A 107 -9.14 -12.91 5.54
N ARG A 108 -9.75 -11.76 5.78
CA ARG A 108 -10.52 -11.01 4.77
C ARG A 108 -9.68 -10.14 3.84
N GLY A 109 -8.36 -10.31 3.84
CA GLY A 109 -7.47 -9.62 2.92
C GLY A 109 -7.34 -8.11 3.14
N LYS A 110 -7.36 -7.64 4.40
CA LYS A 110 -7.12 -6.22 4.75
C LYS A 110 -5.84 -5.67 4.12
N SER A 111 -4.80 -6.50 4.04
CA SER A 111 -3.49 -6.12 3.53
C SER A 111 -3.54 -5.64 2.08
N LEU A 112 -4.45 -6.16 1.25
CA LEU A 112 -4.60 -5.74 -0.13
C LEU A 112 -4.83 -4.23 -0.25
N ILE A 113 -5.60 -3.64 0.67
CA ILE A 113 -5.95 -2.21 0.65
C ILE A 113 -4.69 -1.36 0.71
N PHE A 114 -3.85 -1.57 1.73
CA PHE A 114 -2.66 -0.73 1.90
C PHE A 114 -1.50 -1.15 0.99
N HIS A 115 -1.41 -2.41 0.56
CA HIS A 115 -0.43 -2.83 -0.44
C HIS A 115 -0.68 -2.17 -1.80
N VAL A 116 -1.92 -2.22 -2.30
CA VAL A 116 -2.29 -1.59 -3.57
C VAL A 116 -2.14 -0.07 -3.50
N HIS A 117 -2.57 0.55 -2.39
CA HIS A 117 -2.41 1.99 -2.20
C HIS A 117 -0.94 2.41 -2.21
N ALA A 118 -0.08 1.72 -1.44
CA ALA A 118 1.35 2.01 -1.39
C ALA A 118 2.04 1.82 -2.74
N ALA A 119 1.73 0.74 -3.46
CA ALA A 119 2.26 0.51 -4.80
C ALA A 119 1.84 1.63 -5.77
N ARG A 120 0.59 2.09 -5.68
CA ARG A 120 0.08 3.19 -6.49
C ARG A 120 0.79 4.52 -6.19
N GLU A 121 1.00 4.85 -4.91
CA GLU A 121 1.73 6.05 -4.50
C GLU A 121 3.20 6.02 -4.97
N ALA A 122 3.84 4.86 -4.88
CA ALA A 122 5.20 4.67 -5.37
C ALA A 122 5.30 4.82 -6.90
N VAL A 123 4.33 4.28 -7.65
CA VAL A 123 4.32 4.35 -9.12
C VAL A 123 3.98 5.74 -9.64
N LEU A 124 2.89 6.34 -9.14
CA LEU A 124 2.35 7.59 -9.69
C LEU A 124 3.08 8.83 -9.14
N ARG A 125 3.52 8.79 -7.88
CA ARG A 125 4.02 9.97 -7.19
C ARG A 125 5.46 9.82 -6.68
N GLY A 126 6.06 8.64 -6.81
CA GLY A 126 7.39 8.37 -6.26
C GLY A 126 7.44 8.47 -4.73
N ARG A 127 6.30 8.34 -4.05
CA ARG A 127 6.20 8.42 -2.60
C ARG A 127 6.45 7.08 -1.95
N ALA A 128 7.18 7.08 -0.84
CA ALA A 128 7.32 5.90 0.00
C ALA A 128 6.18 5.82 1.03
N SER A 129 5.80 4.59 1.38
CA SER A 129 4.81 4.29 2.40
C SER A 129 5.47 3.58 3.59
N ILE A 130 5.03 3.87 4.80
CA ILE A 130 5.50 3.23 6.02
C ILE A 130 4.41 2.30 6.56
N PHE A 131 4.76 1.04 6.79
CA PHE A 131 3.89 0.04 7.39
C PHE A 131 4.37 -0.24 8.81
N VAL A 132 3.52 -0.01 9.80
CA VAL A 132 3.87 -0.22 11.20
C VAL A 132 3.18 -1.46 11.72
N TYR A 133 3.96 -2.42 12.21
CA TYR A 133 3.47 -3.66 12.79
C TYR A 133 3.84 -3.75 14.27
N PRO A 134 2.93 -4.24 15.13
CA PRO A 134 3.18 -4.33 16.58
C PRO A 134 4.17 -5.43 16.96
N LEU A 135 4.40 -6.40 16.07
CA LEU A 135 5.24 -7.58 16.33
C LEU A 135 6.28 -7.75 15.22
N ARG A 136 7.54 -7.97 15.60
CA ARG A 136 8.66 -8.20 14.67
C ARG A 136 8.46 -9.42 13.78
N ALA A 137 7.84 -10.48 14.30
CA ALA A 137 7.52 -11.66 13.51
C ALA A 137 6.59 -11.33 12.34
N LEU A 138 5.64 -10.41 12.54
CA LEU A 138 4.77 -9.94 11.45
C LEU A 138 5.53 -9.10 10.42
N VAL A 139 6.52 -8.30 10.85
CA VAL A 139 7.38 -7.55 9.93
C VAL A 139 8.13 -8.51 9.00
N ALA A 140 8.77 -9.54 9.56
CA ALA A 140 9.53 -10.52 8.79
C ALA A 140 8.65 -11.30 7.79
N ASP A 141 7.47 -11.76 8.23
CA ASP A 141 6.50 -12.46 7.39
C ASP A 141 6.00 -11.57 6.25
N GLN A 142 5.61 -10.34 6.57
CA GLN A 142 5.12 -9.40 5.57
C GLN A 142 6.24 -8.95 4.60
N ALA A 143 7.45 -8.74 5.09
CA ALA A 143 8.59 -8.43 4.24
C ALA A 143 8.87 -9.55 3.23
N TYR A 144 8.83 -10.80 3.67
CA TYR A 144 9.03 -11.96 2.80
C TYR A 144 7.99 -12.03 1.68
N HIS A 145 6.71 -11.94 2.03
CA HIS A 145 5.61 -12.02 1.04
C HIS A 145 5.53 -10.80 0.14
N LEU A 146 5.83 -9.61 0.67
CA LEU A 146 5.69 -8.36 -0.07
C LEU A 146 6.83 -8.12 -1.05
N SER A 147 8.07 -8.50 -0.67
CA SER A 147 9.27 -8.17 -1.44
C SER A 147 9.23 -8.70 -2.87
N SER A 148 8.78 -9.94 -3.09
CA SER A 148 8.72 -10.53 -4.43
C SER A 148 7.72 -9.82 -5.34
N THR A 149 6.53 -9.53 -4.82
CA THR A 149 5.47 -8.85 -5.59
C THR A 149 5.88 -7.40 -5.89
N MET A 150 6.42 -6.68 -4.91
CA MET A 150 6.86 -5.30 -5.09
C MET A 150 8.07 -5.18 -6.04
N ALA A 151 9.03 -6.11 -5.96
CA ALA A 151 10.15 -6.17 -6.90
C ALA A 151 9.68 -6.42 -8.33
N ALA A 152 8.65 -7.25 -8.53
CA ALA A 152 8.03 -7.43 -9.85
C ALA A 152 7.43 -6.14 -10.42
N LEU A 153 7.00 -5.21 -9.54
CA LEU A 153 6.50 -3.89 -9.90
C LEU A 153 7.60 -2.82 -9.99
N GLY A 154 8.84 -3.18 -9.70
CA GLY A 154 9.98 -2.25 -9.64
C GLY A 154 9.97 -1.37 -8.37
N ILE A 155 9.41 -1.84 -7.28
CA ILE A 155 9.29 -1.13 -6.00
C ILE A 155 10.14 -1.85 -4.95
N GLY A 156 11.13 -1.16 -4.40
CA GLY A 156 11.95 -1.69 -3.31
C GLY A 156 11.20 -1.71 -1.98
N VAL A 157 11.53 -2.70 -1.13
CA VAL A 157 11.00 -2.84 0.22
C VAL A 157 12.16 -2.79 1.21
N GLY A 158 12.12 -1.85 2.14
CA GLY A 158 13.06 -1.74 3.26
C GLY A 158 12.46 -2.26 4.55
N VAL A 159 13.29 -2.77 5.45
CA VAL A 159 12.87 -3.25 6.77
C VAL A 159 13.66 -2.53 7.85
N LEU A 160 12.94 -1.93 8.80
CA LEU A 160 13.52 -1.27 9.97
C LEU A 160 12.90 -1.83 11.25
N THR A 161 13.73 -2.39 12.10
CA THR A 161 13.34 -2.88 13.43
C THR A 161 14.29 -2.32 14.48
N GLY A 162 13.96 -2.51 15.75
CA GLY A 162 14.88 -2.14 16.84
C GLY A 162 16.23 -2.88 16.82
N GLU A 163 16.35 -3.95 16.05
CA GLU A 163 17.58 -4.75 15.91
C GLU A 163 18.34 -4.44 14.61
N THR A 164 17.79 -3.57 13.74
CA THR A 164 18.47 -3.18 12.50
C THR A 164 19.76 -2.44 12.83
N VAL A 165 20.89 -3.01 12.41
CA VAL A 165 22.20 -2.40 12.61
C VAL A 165 22.33 -1.10 11.83
N GLU A 166 23.20 -0.19 12.30
CA GLU A 166 23.32 1.16 11.75
C GLU A 166 23.58 1.18 10.24
N ALA A 167 24.55 0.38 9.78
CA ALA A 167 24.86 0.28 8.34
C ALA A 167 23.66 -0.13 7.49
N ALA A 168 22.88 -1.11 7.94
CA ALA A 168 21.66 -1.53 7.22
C ALA A 168 20.56 -0.47 7.27
N ARG A 169 20.49 0.32 8.36
CA ARG A 169 19.58 1.46 8.48
C ARG A 169 19.95 2.55 7.48
N ASP A 170 21.24 2.87 7.38
CA ASP A 170 21.75 3.88 6.45
C ASP A 170 21.48 3.46 4.98
N ASP A 171 21.64 2.18 4.67
CA ASP A 171 21.29 1.64 3.34
C ASP A 171 19.81 1.82 3.01
N VAL A 172 18.91 1.59 3.98
CA VAL A 172 17.47 1.82 3.79
C VAL A 172 17.20 3.30 3.56
N PHE A 173 17.81 4.20 4.32
CA PHE A 173 17.63 5.65 4.15
C PHE A 173 18.21 6.15 2.82
N ALA A 174 19.39 5.71 2.43
CA ALA A 174 19.97 6.03 1.13
C ALA A 174 19.10 5.52 -0.03
N SER A 175 18.50 4.34 0.13
CA SER A 175 17.58 3.76 -0.84
C SER A 175 16.25 4.51 -0.92
N LEU A 176 15.74 5.01 0.21
CA LEU A 176 14.58 5.91 0.26
C LEU A 176 14.89 7.25 -0.43
N ALA A 177 16.01 7.87 -0.10
CA ALA A 177 16.43 9.15 -0.67
C ALA A 177 16.59 9.08 -2.20
N SER A 178 17.09 7.96 -2.71
CA SER A 178 17.22 7.70 -4.16
C SER A 178 15.90 7.28 -4.84
N GLY A 179 14.80 7.11 -4.10
CA GLY A 179 13.51 6.67 -4.63
C GLY A 179 13.48 5.19 -5.05
N ARG A 180 14.47 4.40 -4.67
CA ARG A 180 14.49 2.95 -4.93
C ARG A 180 13.52 2.21 -4.01
N THR A 181 13.51 2.55 -2.74
CA THR A 181 12.57 1.99 -1.76
C THR A 181 11.28 2.78 -1.78
N GLY A 182 10.18 2.09 -2.06
CA GLY A 182 8.83 2.65 -2.04
C GLY A 182 8.02 2.21 -0.82
N ILE A 183 8.52 1.21 -0.04
CA ILE A 183 7.85 0.72 1.17
C ILE A 183 8.90 0.47 2.25
N VAL A 184 8.58 0.87 3.47
CA VAL A 184 9.36 0.54 4.68
C VAL A 184 8.42 -0.13 5.69
N LEU A 185 8.85 -1.27 6.23
CA LEU A 185 8.19 -2.00 7.30
C LEU A 185 8.94 -1.80 8.62
#